data_3653dc0c94a3f5ebfb1a16720f743236
#
_entry.id   3653dc0c94a3f5ebfb1a16720f743236
#
_cell.length_a   1.000
_cell.length_b   1.000
_cell.length_c   1.000
_cell.angle_alpha   90.00
_cell.angle_beta   90.00
_cell.angle_gamma   90.00
#
_symmetry.space_group_name_H-M   'P 1'
#
loop_
_entity.id
_entity.type
_entity.pdbx_description
1 polymer ?
#
loop_
_entity_poly.entity_id
_entity_poly.type
_entity_poly.pdbx_seq_one_letter_code
_entity_poly.pdbx_strand_id
1 'polypeptide(L)' 'MNEENKNKTPHLKDVKFVGITFDPDNFKKGEDELNKAIEMGYKVITDYPTSTGVVFSVGLYDTPEETI' A
#
# COMPACT_ATOMS: atom_id res chain seq x y z
N MET A 1 3.54 22.46 -20.67
CA MET A 1 3.28 21.92 -20.45
C MET A 1 3.38 20.84 -20.64
N ASN A 2 3.39 20.13 -20.27
CA ASN A 2 3.52 19.12 -20.46
C ASN A 2 2.57 18.27 -20.09
N GLU A 3 1.59 18.15 -20.70
CA GLU A 3 0.59 17.30 -20.48
C GLU A 3 1.06 15.93 -20.55
N GLU A 4 1.98 15.63 -21.31
CA GLU A 4 2.47 14.33 -21.36
C GLU A 4 2.95 13.88 -20.07
N ASN A 5 3.59 14.68 -19.33
CA ASN A 5 4.07 14.29 -18.04
C ASN A 5 2.97 13.93 -17.13
N LYS A 6 1.87 14.63 -17.23
CA LYS A 6 0.80 14.30 -16.39
C LYS A 6 0.26 12.97 -16.72
N ASN A 7 0.23 12.59 -17.94
CA ASN A 7 -0.30 11.31 -18.31
C ASN A 7 0.53 10.18 -17.80
N LYS A 8 1.79 10.41 -17.51
CA LYS A 8 2.63 9.36 -17.01
C LYS A 8 2.68 9.31 -15.53
N THR A 9 1.98 10.18 -14.85
CA THR A 9 1.99 10.20 -13.40
C THR A 9 1.05 9.13 -12.88
N PRO A 10 1.48 8.27 -12.01
CA PRO A 10 0.59 7.27 -11.45
C PRO A 10 -0.51 7.93 -10.64
N HIS A 11 -1.68 7.37 -10.69
CA HIS A 11 -2.80 7.88 -9.93
C HIS A 11 -3.19 6.85 -8.89
N LEU A 12 -3.45 7.29 -7.70
CA LEU A 12 -3.85 6.42 -6.61
C LEU A 12 -5.27 5.95 -6.88
N LYS A 13 -5.46 4.65 -7.00
CA LYS A 13 -6.74 4.07 -7.26
C LYS A 13 -7.44 3.56 -6.04
N ASP A 14 -6.72 3.06 -5.10
CA ASP A 14 -7.33 2.45 -3.93
C ASP A 14 -6.36 2.51 -2.79
N VAL A 15 -6.86 2.68 -1.58
CA VAL A 15 -6.03 2.75 -0.40
C VAL A 15 -6.59 1.80 0.63
N LYS A 16 -5.72 1.05 1.27
CA LYS A 16 -6.11 0.17 2.34
C LYS A 16 -5.25 0.44 3.54
N PHE A 17 -5.78 0.18 4.71
CA PHE A 17 -5.01 0.28 5.93
C PHE A 17 -4.91 -1.11 6.52
N VAL A 18 -3.73 -1.56 6.81
CA VAL A 18 -3.51 -2.89 7.34
C VAL A 18 -2.85 -2.75 8.69
N GLY A 19 -3.47 -3.29 9.71
CA GLY A 19 -2.94 -3.22 11.06
C GLY A 19 -2.24 -4.50 11.44
N ILE A 20 -1.05 -4.38 12.03
CA ILE A 20 -0.31 -5.53 12.52
C ILE A 20 -0.08 -5.29 13.99
N THR A 21 -0.62 -6.18 14.81
CA THR A 21 -0.47 -6.04 16.24
C THR A 21 0.90 -6.54 16.67
N PHE A 22 1.43 -6.00 17.76
CA PHE A 22 2.70 -6.46 18.29
C PHE A 22 2.50 -7.75 19.09
N ASP A 23 1.27 -8.22 19.28
CA ASP A 23 1.00 -9.41 20.04
C ASP A 23 1.62 -10.61 19.32
N PRO A 24 2.55 -11.32 19.96
CA PRO A 24 3.25 -12.42 19.33
C PRO A 24 2.33 -13.56 18.88
N ASP A 25 1.13 -13.64 19.45
CA ASP A 25 0.24 -14.70 19.08
C ASP A 25 -0.70 -14.30 17.95
N ASN A 26 -0.77 -13.01 17.62
CA ASN A 26 -1.73 -12.55 16.63
C ASN A 26 -1.16 -11.73 15.49
N PHE A 27 0.13 -11.47 15.49
CA PHE A 27 0.70 -10.59 14.46
C PHE A 27 0.61 -11.20 13.06
N LYS A 28 0.55 -12.52 13.00
CA LYS A 28 0.60 -13.18 11.72
C LYS A 28 -0.56 -12.83 10.82
N LYS A 29 -1.72 -12.62 11.37
CA LYS A 29 -2.87 -12.29 10.58
C LYS A 29 -2.67 -10.99 9.83
N GLY A 30 -2.16 -9.95 10.51
CA GLY A 30 -1.92 -8.69 9.86
C GLY A 30 -0.78 -8.79 8.88
N GLU A 31 0.24 -9.57 9.22
CA GLU A 31 1.35 -9.76 8.33
C GLU A 31 0.88 -10.41 7.03
N ASP A 32 0.02 -11.41 7.13
CA ASP A 32 -0.49 -12.10 5.96
C ASP A 32 -1.32 -11.15 5.11
N GLU A 33 -2.10 -10.28 5.73
CA GLU A 33 -2.91 -9.34 5.00
C GLU A 33 -2.04 -8.33 4.27
N LEU A 34 -0.99 -7.87 4.90
CA LEU A 34 -0.09 -6.93 4.27
C LEU A 34 0.61 -7.57 3.09
N ASN A 35 1.09 -8.79 3.26
CA ASN A 35 1.76 -9.48 2.19
C ASN A 35 0.81 -9.74 1.03
N LYS A 36 -0.44 -10.04 1.32
CA LYS A 36 -1.41 -10.27 0.28
C LYS A 36 -1.65 -8.99 -0.51
N ALA A 37 -1.74 -7.87 0.18
CA ALA A 37 -1.95 -6.60 -0.50
C ALA A 37 -0.77 -6.31 -1.42
N ILE A 38 0.44 -6.55 -0.94
CA ILE A 38 1.62 -6.30 -1.74
C ILE A 38 1.62 -7.21 -2.98
N GLU A 39 1.19 -8.45 -2.81
CA GLU A 39 1.11 -9.35 -3.95
C GLU A 39 0.10 -8.87 -4.97
N MET A 40 -0.91 -8.17 -4.55
CA MET A 40 -1.93 -7.65 -5.43
C MET A 40 -1.51 -6.35 -6.09
N GLY A 41 -0.32 -5.87 -5.81
CA GLY A 41 0.18 -4.66 -6.45
C GLY A 41 0.16 -3.43 -5.59
N TYR A 42 -0.29 -3.53 -4.35
CA TYR A 42 -0.31 -2.38 -3.48
C TYR A 42 1.10 -2.06 -3.01
N LYS A 43 1.40 -0.80 -2.83
CA LYS A 43 2.70 -0.38 -2.34
C LYS A 43 2.53 0.32 -1.03
N VAL A 44 3.46 0.12 -0.13
CA VAL A 44 3.39 0.74 1.19
C VAL A 44 3.63 2.22 1.03
N ILE A 45 2.71 3.03 1.53
CA ILE A 45 2.83 4.46 1.48
C ILE A 45 3.51 4.95 2.75
N THR A 46 3.01 4.55 3.89
CA THR A 46 3.64 4.95 5.15
C THR A 46 3.17 4.03 6.24
N ASP A 47 3.75 4.17 7.41
CA ASP A 47 3.37 3.35 8.55
C ASP A 47 3.15 4.27 9.74
N TYR A 48 2.26 3.85 10.62
CA TYR A 48 1.90 4.63 11.78
C TYR A 48 2.03 3.74 13.00
N PRO A 49 3.04 3.91 13.81
CA PRO A 49 3.19 3.09 15.00
C PRO A 49 2.15 3.49 16.04
N THR A 50 1.64 2.50 16.76
CA THR A 50 0.69 2.75 17.82
C THR A 50 1.23 2.07 19.07
N SER A 51 0.53 2.18 20.16
CA SER A 51 0.98 1.56 21.40
C SER A 51 0.87 0.04 21.33
N THR A 52 0.04 -0.50 20.45
CA THR A 52 -0.16 -1.95 20.41
C THR A 52 0.23 -2.58 19.09
N GLY A 53 0.69 -1.79 18.15
CA GLY A 53 1.07 -2.35 16.86
C GLY A 53 1.42 -1.26 15.89
N VAL A 54 1.30 -1.58 14.60
CA VAL A 54 1.61 -0.61 13.57
C VAL A 54 0.55 -0.73 12.49
N VAL A 55 0.16 0.39 11.91
CA VAL A 55 -0.82 0.40 10.84
C VAL A 55 -0.10 0.88 9.59
N PHE A 56 -0.20 0.10 8.52
CA PHE A 56 0.41 0.46 7.26
C PHE A 56 -0.66 0.98 6.32
N SER A 57 -0.39 2.09 5.65
CA SER A 57 -1.29 2.50 4.59
C SER A 57 -0.64 2.03 3.31
N VAL A 58 -1.42 1.37 2.48
CA VAL A 58 -0.91 0.84 1.22
C VAL A 58 -1.81 1.34 0.11
N GLY A 59 -1.25 1.61 -1.02
CA GLY A 59 -1.98 2.17 -2.14
C GLY A 59 -1.78 1.39 -3.41
N LEU A 60 -2.85 1.30 -4.17
CA LEU A 60 -2.77 0.68 -5.48
C LEU A 60 -2.80 1.81 -6.48
N TYR A 61 -1.83 1.86 -7.36
CA TYR A 61 -1.70 2.92 -8.31
C TYR A 61 -2.05 2.47 -9.71
N ASP A 62 -2.69 3.36 -10.46
CA ASP A 62 -3.04 3.06 -11.82
C ASP A 62 -2.02 3.78 -12.68
N THR A 63 -1.06 3.07 -13.18
CA THR A 63 0.01 3.67 -13.95
C THR A 63 -0.30 3.56 -15.42
N PRO A 64 -0.19 4.64 -16.15
CA PRO A 64 -0.46 4.57 -17.57
C PRO A 64 0.48 3.59 -18.24
N GLU A 65 -0.05 2.92 -19.24
CA GLU A 65 0.67 1.95 -19.90
C GLU A 65 1.69 2.53 -20.66
N GLU A 66 2.74 2.41 -20.54
CA GLU A 66 3.65 2.94 -21.18
C GLU A 66 3.91 2.39 -22.29
N THR A 67 3.85 1.55 -22.52
CA THR A 67 4.00 0.93 -23.61
C THR A 67 4.71 1.37 -24.40
N ILE A 68 4.97 1.67 -24.51
CA ILE A 68 5.60 2.02 -25.23
C ILE A 68 6.01 1.84 -25.82
#